data_ac9de787d8e9311fda6e822c33b3990e
#
_entry.id   ac9de787d8e9311fda6e822c33b3990e
#
_cell.length_a   1.000
_cell.length_b   1.000
_cell.length_c   1.000
_cell.angle_alpha   90.00
_cell.angle_beta   90.00
_cell.angle_gamma   90.00
#
_symmetry.space_group_name_H-M   'P 1'
#
loop_
_entity.id
_entity.type
_entity.pdbx_description
1 polymer ?
#
loop_
_entity_poly.entity_id
_entity_poly.type
_entity_poly.pdbx_seq_one_letter_code
_entity_poly.pdbx_strand_id
1 'polypeptide(L)'
;MPFASYFLVSLVLTVFFPIACRFFHQQHIMQRPSKLPAVSLPGCPTFFGPQGWEDLPDGLLHSIIGQLGSFRDIIGFAAACPSWRAAFSSYPSKSTLRKKFPPLLIQPHIRVQGPLLPCTSGCGELHPCKVVDPANLNTALRCWIPQDTLEKMTFIGSSYGNLIYYCNGYCRIIDVFTGDKVSTPRLPSRAECSEIHLTGILTAPLASSNARLLVSTESFLLDLPIGSDSWSELQLPSQFVIDHFVEFDGQFIVSNSYGRSYSLQLAPQHGLQEIKTKPVGGRPVVGRLVVCGDMLLILSFGRFHRLDMSTEPATRVAVEKLGERALFIGAEVKSTPHSCMSPELWGGRSDIAYYARTSRPWYLYRLCGVPDRPRGRTRQIETASVGGTPVQSSIRPLWLYPSMFYSDGQ
;
A
#
# COMPACT_ATOMS: atom_id res chain seq x y z
N MET A 1 23.45 5.37 28.99
CA MET A 1 24.19 5.95 27.84
C MET A 1 23.22 6.32 26.70
N PRO A 2 22.30 7.28 26.85
CA PRO A 2 21.37 7.66 25.78
C PRO A 2 21.88 8.75 24.82
N PHE A 3 22.91 9.52 25.20
CA PHE A 3 23.37 10.65 24.40
C PHE A 3 24.12 10.28 23.11
N ALA A 4 24.82 9.17 23.08
CA ALA A 4 25.55 8.72 21.89
C ALA A 4 24.61 8.31 20.73
N SER A 5 23.46 7.72 21.04
CA SER A 5 22.49 7.29 20.03
C SER A 5 21.81 8.47 19.32
N TYR A 6 21.50 9.53 20.05
CA TYR A 6 20.90 10.76 19.46
C TYR A 6 21.87 11.49 18.53
N PHE A 7 23.14 11.55 18.91
CA PHE A 7 24.17 12.19 18.09
C PHE A 7 24.41 11.41 16.79
N LEU A 8 24.41 10.08 16.86
CA LEU A 8 24.58 9.20 15.71
C LEU A 8 23.41 9.34 14.71
N VAL A 9 22.18 9.34 15.20
CA VAL A 9 20.97 9.50 14.35
C VAL A 9 20.95 10.89 13.71
N SER A 10 21.29 11.94 14.45
CA SER A 10 21.36 13.30 13.93
C SER A 10 22.44 13.45 12.86
N LEU A 11 23.61 12.82 13.05
CA LEU A 11 24.72 12.86 12.10
C LEU A 11 24.40 12.10 10.81
N VAL A 12 23.76 10.92 10.92
CA VAL A 12 23.31 10.14 9.76
C VAL A 12 22.28 10.90 8.94
N LEU A 13 21.31 11.55 9.57
CA LEU A 13 20.25 12.28 8.90
C LEU A 13 20.72 13.60 8.26
N THR A 14 21.67 14.29 8.89
CA THR A 14 22.12 15.62 8.38
C THR A 14 23.26 15.56 7.38
N VAL A 15 24.17 14.60 7.50
CA VAL A 15 25.39 14.55 6.68
C VAL A 15 25.24 13.57 5.51
N PHE A 16 24.63 12.42 5.71
CA PHE A 16 24.60 11.36 4.68
C PHE A 16 23.38 11.37 3.77
N PHE A 17 22.28 11.94 4.20
CA PHE A 17 21.07 12.01 3.38
C PHE A 17 21.23 12.79 2.05
N PRO A 18 21.91 13.93 2.01
CA PRO A 18 22.19 14.63 0.75
C PRO A 18 23.16 13.88 -0.17
N ILE A 19 24.07 13.06 0.41
CA ILE A 19 25.08 12.29 -0.32
C ILE A 19 24.45 11.04 -0.95
N ALA A 20 23.61 10.33 -0.22
CA ALA A 20 22.90 9.14 -0.72
C ALA A 20 21.98 9.48 -1.91
N CYS A 21 21.28 10.61 -1.88
CA CYS A 21 20.46 11.07 -3.01
C CYS A 21 21.29 11.40 -4.26
N ARG A 22 22.55 11.84 -4.11
CA ARG A 22 23.46 12.09 -5.26
C ARG A 22 24.05 10.80 -5.81
N PHE A 23 24.32 9.79 -4.97
CA PHE A 23 24.87 8.51 -5.40
C PHE A 23 23.88 7.67 -6.23
N PHE A 24 22.58 7.71 -5.93
CA PHE A 24 21.56 7.01 -6.72
C PHE A 24 21.46 7.52 -8.17
N HIS A 25 21.75 8.78 -8.40
CA HIS A 25 21.75 9.33 -9.76
C HIS A 25 22.98 8.89 -10.57
N GLN A 26 24.06 8.47 -9.93
CA GLN A 26 25.32 8.10 -10.59
C GLN A 26 25.53 6.58 -10.77
N GLN A 27 24.91 5.71 -9.97
CA GLN A 27 25.10 4.26 -10.10
C GLN A 27 24.39 3.64 -11.33
N HIS A 28 23.42 4.29 -11.91
CA HIS A 28 22.81 3.82 -13.17
C HIS A 28 23.69 4.00 -14.42
N ILE A 29 24.85 4.65 -14.32
CA ILE A 29 25.69 4.97 -15.47
C ILE A 29 26.96 4.12 -15.56
N MET A 30 27.38 3.40 -14.50
CA MET A 30 28.64 2.64 -14.50
C MET A 30 28.49 1.20 -14.05
N GLN A 31 28.02 0.33 -14.93
CA GLN A 31 28.35 -1.10 -14.88
C GLN A 31 29.11 -1.49 -16.15
N ARG A 32 30.43 -1.35 -16.11
CA ARG A 32 31.36 -2.16 -16.93
C ARG A 32 32.44 -2.72 -16.03
N PRO A 33 32.65 -4.04 -16.00
CA PRO A 33 33.72 -4.64 -15.21
C PRO A 33 35.03 -4.55 -15.97
N SER A 34 36.01 -3.83 -15.45
CA SER A 34 37.42 -3.97 -15.85
C SER A 34 38.14 -4.85 -14.83
N LYS A 35 38.47 -6.06 -15.26
CA LYS A 35 39.35 -6.96 -14.53
C LYS A 35 40.79 -6.43 -14.63
N LEU A 36 41.40 -6.10 -13.51
CA LEU A 36 42.85 -5.99 -13.37
C LEU A 36 43.32 -7.02 -12.33
N PRO A 37 44.44 -7.71 -12.57
CA PRO A 37 44.90 -8.77 -11.67
C PRO A 37 45.55 -8.19 -10.39
N ALA A 38 45.16 -8.76 -9.24
CA ALA A 38 45.75 -8.44 -7.95
C ALA A 38 47.12 -9.06 -7.84
N VAL A 39 48.14 -8.23 -7.61
CA VAL A 39 49.49 -8.65 -7.21
C VAL A 39 49.49 -8.78 -5.67
N SER A 40 49.66 -9.99 -5.17
CA SER A 40 49.78 -10.27 -3.74
C SER A 40 51.20 -9.96 -3.25
N LEU A 41 51.32 -9.03 -2.32
CA LEU A 41 52.55 -8.81 -1.53
C LEU A 41 52.38 -9.48 -0.16
N PRO A 42 53.32 -10.29 0.30
CA PRO A 42 53.23 -10.95 1.59
C PRO A 42 53.77 -10.04 2.72
N GLY A 43 53.04 -9.92 3.82
CA GLY A 43 53.51 -9.52 5.13
C GLY A 43 53.29 -8.08 5.56
N CYS A 44 52.03 -7.64 5.67
CA CYS A 44 51.67 -6.55 6.57
C CYS A 44 50.67 -7.07 7.62
N PRO A 45 50.80 -6.70 8.92
CA PRO A 45 49.76 -6.99 9.89
C PRO A 45 48.51 -6.29 9.41
N THR A 46 47.38 -7.01 9.32
CA THR A 46 46.07 -6.48 9.01
C THR A 46 45.71 -5.45 10.08
N PHE A 47 45.99 -4.19 9.80
CA PHE A 47 45.30 -3.10 10.44
C PHE A 47 43.83 -3.35 10.19
N PHE A 48 43.05 -3.54 11.26
CA PHE A 48 41.60 -3.39 11.21
C PHE A 48 41.36 -1.97 10.66
N GLY A 49 41.07 -1.87 9.36
CA GLY A 49 40.63 -0.61 8.77
C GLY A 49 39.41 -0.10 9.55
N PRO A 50 39.14 1.19 9.56
CA PRO A 50 37.98 1.72 10.25
C PRO A 50 36.77 0.95 9.74
N GLN A 51 36.09 0.21 10.64
CA GLN A 51 34.83 -0.46 10.32
C GLN A 51 33.90 0.59 9.71
N GLY A 52 33.51 0.39 8.46
CA GLY A 52 32.59 1.28 7.76
C GLY A 52 31.19 1.22 8.39
N TRP A 53 30.39 2.24 8.14
CA TRP A 53 28.98 2.26 8.54
C TRP A 53 28.18 1.07 7.99
N GLU A 54 28.65 0.47 6.91
CA GLU A 54 28.09 -0.72 6.27
C GLU A 54 28.29 -1.99 7.08
N ASP A 55 29.27 -2.00 8.00
CA ASP A 55 29.63 -3.15 8.85
C ASP A 55 28.95 -3.11 10.22
N LEU A 56 27.98 -2.22 10.44
CA LEU A 56 27.25 -2.18 11.71
C LEU A 56 26.45 -3.47 11.92
N PRO A 57 26.52 -4.06 13.14
CA PRO A 57 25.73 -5.24 13.48
C PRO A 57 24.22 -5.01 13.31
N ASP A 58 23.48 -6.02 12.85
CA ASP A 58 22.04 -5.97 12.64
C ASP A 58 21.26 -5.47 13.86
N GLY A 59 21.65 -5.85 15.06
CA GLY A 59 21.00 -5.38 16.30
C GLY A 59 21.06 -3.86 16.49
N LEU A 60 22.17 -3.21 16.10
CA LEU A 60 22.28 -1.76 16.12
C LEU A 60 21.45 -1.12 14.99
N LEU A 61 21.49 -1.72 13.79
CA LEU A 61 20.67 -1.25 12.66
C LEU A 61 19.18 -1.38 12.99
N HIS A 62 18.74 -2.46 13.61
CA HIS A 62 17.35 -2.62 14.09
C HIS A 62 16.98 -1.58 15.16
N SER A 63 17.92 -1.24 16.05
CA SER A 63 17.70 -0.18 17.05
C SER A 63 17.53 1.19 16.40
N ILE A 64 18.31 1.49 15.36
CA ILE A 64 18.17 2.72 14.55
C ILE A 64 16.81 2.74 13.86
N ILE A 65 16.40 1.66 13.17
CA ILE A 65 15.10 1.55 12.51
C ILE A 65 13.95 1.85 13.47
N GLY A 66 14.02 1.31 14.69
CA GLY A 66 12.99 1.53 15.72
C GLY A 66 12.82 2.98 16.16
N GLN A 67 13.84 3.83 15.93
CA GLN A 67 13.86 5.26 16.29
C GLN A 67 13.52 6.19 15.13
N LEU A 68 13.46 5.68 13.88
CA LEU A 68 13.11 6.49 12.72
C LEU A 68 11.66 6.99 12.83
N GLY A 69 11.45 8.26 12.55
CA GLY A 69 10.18 8.96 12.78
C GLY A 69 9.30 9.12 11.54
N SER A 70 9.78 8.76 10.35
CA SER A 70 9.01 8.92 9.13
C SER A 70 9.32 7.84 8.09
N PHE A 71 8.40 7.62 7.13
CA PHE A 71 8.67 6.75 5.99
C PHE A 71 9.87 7.19 5.17
N ARG A 72 10.08 8.50 5.03
CA ARG A 72 11.23 9.04 4.33
C ARG A 72 12.54 8.57 4.95
N ASP A 73 12.63 8.63 6.29
CA ASP A 73 13.82 8.23 7.00
C ASP A 73 14.07 6.72 6.83
N ILE A 74 13.02 5.90 6.89
CA ILE A 74 13.11 4.47 6.67
C ILE A 74 13.52 4.13 5.23
N ILE A 75 12.91 4.78 4.24
CA ILE A 75 13.29 4.61 2.84
C ILE A 75 14.75 5.05 2.63
N GLY A 76 15.13 6.19 3.21
CA GLY A 76 16.52 6.67 3.19
C GLY A 76 17.48 5.69 3.84
N PHE A 77 17.12 5.11 4.97
CA PHE A 77 17.89 4.06 5.64
C PHE A 77 18.08 2.84 4.73
N ALA A 78 16.99 2.29 4.19
CA ALA A 78 17.05 1.12 3.31
C ALA A 78 17.75 1.40 1.97
N ALA A 79 17.86 2.66 1.58
CA ALA A 79 18.54 3.09 0.38
C ALA A 79 20.06 3.38 0.58
N ALA A 80 20.53 3.47 1.83
CA ALA A 80 21.90 3.87 2.13
C ALA A 80 22.94 2.89 1.59
N CYS A 81 22.77 1.59 1.85
CA CYS A 81 23.63 0.54 1.31
C CYS A 81 22.91 -0.82 1.32
N PRO A 82 23.47 -1.87 0.65
CA PRO A 82 22.88 -3.21 0.64
C PRO A 82 22.74 -3.82 2.04
N SER A 83 23.72 -3.62 2.93
CA SER A 83 23.70 -4.12 4.31
C SER A 83 22.53 -3.53 5.12
N TRP A 84 22.32 -2.21 5.04
CA TRP A 84 21.21 -1.54 5.72
C TRP A 84 19.84 -1.96 5.15
N ARG A 85 19.79 -2.19 3.85
CA ARG A 85 18.58 -2.73 3.19
C ARG A 85 18.28 -4.15 3.69
N ALA A 86 19.30 -5.01 3.80
CA ALA A 86 19.17 -6.35 4.35
C ALA A 86 18.70 -6.32 5.82
N ALA A 87 19.25 -5.43 6.63
CA ALA A 87 18.82 -5.23 8.01
C ALA A 87 17.35 -4.75 8.09
N PHE A 88 16.91 -3.85 7.21
CA PHE A 88 15.50 -3.50 7.13
C PHE A 88 14.64 -4.67 6.67
N SER A 89 15.11 -5.47 5.71
CA SER A 89 14.39 -6.66 5.24
C SER A 89 14.22 -7.72 6.33
N SER A 90 15.21 -7.89 7.21
CA SER A 90 15.15 -8.80 8.36
C SER A 90 14.52 -8.19 9.62
N TYR A 91 14.10 -6.91 9.58
CA TYR A 91 13.53 -6.25 10.76
C TYR A 91 12.23 -6.91 11.22
N PRO A 92 12.17 -7.44 12.46
CA PRO A 92 11.07 -8.33 12.87
C PRO A 92 9.74 -7.60 13.12
N SER A 93 9.77 -6.29 13.31
CA SER A 93 8.60 -5.50 13.70
C SER A 93 8.07 -4.57 12.61
N LYS A 94 8.21 -4.93 11.32
CA LYS A 94 7.72 -4.13 10.19
C LYS A 94 6.23 -3.82 10.29
N SER A 95 5.43 -4.80 10.70
CA SER A 95 3.98 -4.62 10.90
C SER A 95 3.66 -3.58 11.97
N THR A 96 4.45 -3.55 13.05
CA THR A 96 4.31 -2.54 14.11
C THR A 96 4.73 -1.17 13.62
N LEU A 97 5.84 -1.05 12.86
CA LEU A 97 6.24 0.19 12.22
C LEU A 97 5.13 0.72 11.30
N ARG A 98 4.61 -0.13 10.41
CA ARG A 98 3.53 0.24 9.50
C ARG A 98 2.31 0.79 10.23
N LYS A 99 1.94 0.21 11.38
CA LYS A 99 0.79 0.67 12.19
C LYS A 99 1.02 2.05 12.84
N LYS A 100 2.26 2.47 13.02
CA LYS A 100 2.62 3.78 13.63
C LYS A 100 2.62 4.93 12.63
N PHE A 101 2.87 4.66 11.35
CA PHE A 101 2.96 5.69 10.32
C PHE A 101 1.68 5.80 9.50
N PRO A 102 1.33 7.00 9.00
CA PRO A 102 0.23 7.14 8.07
C PRO A 102 0.61 6.52 6.72
N PRO A 103 -0.32 5.94 5.95
CA PRO A 103 -0.03 5.54 4.58
C PRO A 103 0.31 6.76 3.71
N LEU A 104 1.03 6.54 2.64
CA LEU A 104 1.37 7.57 1.67
C LEU A 104 0.17 7.79 0.72
N LEU A 105 -0.11 9.07 0.42
CA LEU A 105 -1.13 9.42 -0.56
C LEU A 105 -0.52 9.47 -1.95
N ILE A 106 -1.00 8.63 -2.82
CA ILE A 106 -0.66 8.61 -4.25
C ILE A 106 -1.66 9.49 -5.01
N GLN A 107 -1.15 10.44 -5.79
CA GLN A 107 -1.92 11.35 -6.61
C GLN A 107 -1.64 11.08 -8.11
N PRO A 108 -2.31 10.09 -8.74
CA PRO A 108 -2.03 9.66 -10.11
C PRO A 108 -2.22 10.75 -11.16
N HIS A 109 -3.12 11.71 -10.86
CA HIS A 109 -3.44 12.84 -11.74
C HIS A 109 -2.39 13.95 -11.72
N ILE A 110 -1.37 13.87 -10.85
CA ILE A 110 -0.30 14.86 -10.77
C ILE A 110 1.02 14.19 -11.19
N ARG A 111 1.43 14.44 -12.43
CA ARG A 111 2.77 14.06 -12.91
C ARG A 111 3.84 14.95 -12.30
N VAL A 112 4.95 14.34 -11.97
CA VAL A 112 6.19 15.03 -11.64
C VAL A 112 7.22 14.80 -12.75
N GLN A 113 8.14 15.74 -12.93
CA GLN A 113 9.22 15.55 -13.88
C GLN A 113 10.14 14.40 -13.41
N GLY A 114 10.49 13.51 -14.31
CA GLY A 114 11.38 12.38 -14.04
C GLY A 114 11.51 11.47 -15.24
N PRO A 115 12.48 10.54 -15.22
CA PRO A 115 12.64 9.58 -16.30
C PRO A 115 11.42 8.68 -16.39
N LEU A 116 11.07 8.29 -17.60
CA LEU A 116 10.06 7.27 -17.88
C LEU A 116 10.71 5.89 -17.67
N LEU A 117 10.00 4.97 -17.05
CA LEU A 117 10.42 3.58 -17.00
C LEU A 117 9.77 2.84 -18.17
N PRO A 118 10.57 2.31 -19.10
CA PRO A 118 10.04 1.58 -20.24
C PRO A 118 9.31 0.33 -19.79
N CYS A 119 8.15 0.08 -20.36
CA CYS A 119 7.41 -1.14 -20.18
C CYS A 119 7.94 -2.21 -21.14
N THR A 120 8.63 -3.21 -20.62
CA THR A 120 9.21 -4.30 -21.42
C THR A 120 8.18 -5.17 -22.13
N SER A 121 6.90 -5.04 -21.80
CA SER A 121 5.80 -5.89 -22.27
C SER A 121 4.79 -5.19 -23.19
N GLY A 122 5.18 -4.10 -23.85
CA GLY A 122 4.37 -3.49 -24.92
C GLY A 122 3.14 -2.70 -24.48
N CYS A 123 2.83 -2.61 -23.20
CA CYS A 123 1.62 -1.97 -22.71
C CYS A 123 1.95 -0.73 -21.85
N GLY A 124 2.22 0.35 -22.51
CA GLY A 124 2.36 1.67 -21.92
C GLY A 124 3.65 1.90 -21.14
N GLU A 125 3.89 3.14 -20.80
CA GLU A 125 5.02 3.62 -20.02
C GLU A 125 4.58 3.86 -18.57
N LEU A 126 5.49 3.65 -17.61
CA LEU A 126 5.27 4.09 -16.24
C LEU A 126 5.69 5.55 -16.10
N HIS A 127 4.81 6.35 -15.54
CA HIS A 127 5.03 7.76 -15.34
C HIS A 127 5.23 8.10 -13.86
N PRO A 128 6.18 8.98 -13.53
CA PRO A 128 6.37 9.42 -12.17
C PRO A 128 5.19 10.30 -11.72
N CYS A 129 4.54 9.90 -10.65
CA CYS A 129 3.42 10.61 -10.04
C CYS A 129 3.78 11.14 -8.66
N LYS A 130 3.04 12.15 -8.21
CA LYS A 130 3.25 12.76 -6.89
C LYS A 130 2.79 11.82 -5.77
N VAL A 131 3.64 11.71 -4.75
CA VAL A 131 3.33 11.05 -3.49
C VAL A 131 3.39 12.09 -2.37
N VAL A 132 2.43 12.07 -1.46
CA VAL A 132 2.38 12.95 -0.30
C VAL A 132 2.47 12.11 0.96
N ASP A 133 3.45 12.44 1.80
CA ASP A 133 3.58 11.89 3.14
C ASP A 133 2.83 12.80 4.14
N PRO A 134 1.76 12.33 4.82
CA PRO A 134 1.05 13.15 5.79
C PRO A 134 1.90 13.56 6.99
N ALA A 135 2.91 12.79 7.33
CA ALA A 135 3.84 13.09 8.41
C ALA A 135 4.88 14.15 8.01
N ASN A 136 5.16 14.27 6.68
CA ASN A 136 6.15 15.21 6.18
C ASN A 136 5.76 15.75 4.80
N LEU A 137 4.95 16.78 4.78
CA LEU A 137 4.37 17.37 3.57
C LEU A 137 5.40 17.99 2.59
N ASN A 138 6.59 18.27 3.07
CA ASN A 138 7.69 18.82 2.26
C ASN A 138 8.49 17.74 1.54
N THR A 139 8.05 16.48 1.64
CA THR A 139 8.77 15.35 1.05
C THR A 139 8.47 15.26 -0.44
N ALA A 140 9.51 15.23 -1.27
CA ALA A 140 9.39 15.00 -2.71
C ALA A 140 9.46 13.49 -3.04
N LEU A 141 8.52 12.70 -2.53
CA LEU A 141 8.41 11.30 -2.88
C LEU A 141 7.72 11.14 -4.23
N ARG A 142 8.08 10.10 -4.96
CA ARG A 142 7.52 9.75 -6.27
C ARG A 142 7.11 8.28 -6.28
N CYS A 143 6.14 7.96 -7.12
CA CYS A 143 5.77 6.59 -7.45
C CYS A 143 5.59 6.46 -8.96
N TRP A 144 5.53 5.22 -9.43
CA TRP A 144 5.44 4.88 -10.84
C TRP A 144 4.06 4.29 -11.14
N ILE A 145 3.29 4.95 -11.98
CA ILE A 145 1.93 4.53 -12.33
C ILE A 145 1.82 4.38 -13.85
N PRO A 146 1.16 3.33 -14.35
CA PRO A 146 0.84 3.24 -15.77
C PRO A 146 -0.01 4.42 -16.17
N GLN A 147 0.32 5.02 -17.30
CA GLN A 147 -0.61 5.94 -17.94
C GLN A 147 -1.53 5.14 -18.85
N ASP A 148 -2.80 5.53 -18.86
CA ASP A 148 -3.74 5.09 -19.88
C ASP A 148 -3.21 5.53 -21.24
N THR A 149 -2.51 4.64 -21.89
CA THR A 149 -2.17 4.72 -23.30
C THR A 149 -3.22 3.90 -24.06
N LEU A 150 -3.20 3.89 -25.35
CA LEU A 150 -4.11 3.29 -26.32
C LEU A 150 -4.75 1.92 -25.92
N GLU A 151 -4.17 1.22 -24.98
CA GLU A 151 -4.71 -0.01 -24.39
C GLU A 151 -5.36 0.33 -23.04
N LYS A 152 -6.67 0.15 -22.96
CA LYS A 152 -7.44 0.39 -21.73
C LYS A 152 -6.95 -0.50 -20.61
N MET A 153 -6.21 0.09 -19.66
CA MET A 153 -5.86 -0.54 -18.39
C MET A 153 -6.89 -0.15 -17.34
N THR A 154 -7.64 -1.12 -16.85
CA THR A 154 -8.65 -0.90 -15.81
C THR A 154 -8.05 -1.22 -14.45
N PHE A 155 -8.06 -0.25 -13.53
CA PHE A 155 -7.69 -0.48 -12.14
C PHE A 155 -8.73 -1.37 -11.46
N ILE A 156 -8.29 -2.49 -10.89
CA ILE A 156 -9.18 -3.46 -10.24
C ILE A 156 -8.93 -3.61 -8.74
N GLY A 157 -7.81 -3.11 -8.21
CA GLY A 157 -7.53 -3.16 -6.78
C GLY A 157 -6.13 -2.75 -6.37
N SER A 158 -5.91 -2.69 -5.07
CA SER A 158 -4.58 -2.48 -4.48
C SER A 158 -4.39 -3.32 -3.23
N SER A 159 -3.21 -3.89 -3.03
CA SER A 159 -2.85 -4.65 -1.83
C SER A 159 -1.34 -4.73 -1.68
N TYR A 160 -0.88 -4.76 -0.44
CA TYR A 160 0.53 -4.96 -0.06
C TYR A 160 1.51 -4.07 -0.83
N GLY A 161 1.15 -2.79 -1.06
CA GLY A 161 2.02 -1.85 -1.76
C GLY A 161 1.93 -1.91 -3.29
N ASN A 162 1.11 -2.80 -3.82
CA ASN A 162 0.94 -3.00 -5.25
C ASN A 162 -0.39 -2.48 -5.75
N LEU A 163 -0.42 -2.03 -7.00
CA LEU A 163 -1.64 -1.78 -7.77
C LEU A 163 -1.90 -2.94 -8.72
N ILE A 164 -3.17 -3.30 -8.85
CA ILE A 164 -3.62 -4.40 -9.69
C ILE A 164 -4.46 -3.81 -10.81
N TYR A 165 -4.07 -4.12 -12.04
CA TYR A 165 -4.75 -3.68 -13.26
C TYR A 165 -5.17 -4.88 -14.09
N TYR A 166 -6.27 -4.70 -14.81
CA TYR A 166 -6.69 -5.60 -15.88
C TYR A 166 -6.43 -4.93 -17.23
N CYS A 167 -5.92 -5.70 -18.20
CA CYS A 167 -5.64 -5.24 -19.54
C CYS A 167 -5.67 -6.42 -20.52
N ASN A 168 -6.52 -6.36 -21.54
CA ASN A 168 -6.56 -7.33 -22.65
C ASN A 168 -6.61 -8.81 -22.24
N GLY A 169 -7.36 -9.14 -21.18
CA GLY A 169 -7.49 -10.49 -20.66
C GLY A 169 -6.41 -10.92 -19.66
N TYR A 170 -5.52 -10.03 -19.26
CA TYR A 170 -4.45 -10.31 -18.28
C TYR A 170 -4.58 -9.37 -17.07
N CYS A 171 -4.19 -9.86 -15.91
CA CYS A 171 -3.95 -8.99 -14.77
C CYS A 171 -2.47 -8.60 -14.70
N ARG A 172 -2.21 -7.40 -14.24
CA ARG A 172 -0.86 -6.87 -13.98
C ARG A 172 -0.80 -6.30 -12.59
N ILE A 173 0.20 -6.75 -11.86
CA ILE A 173 0.47 -6.32 -10.51
C ILE A 173 1.73 -5.45 -10.57
N ILE A 174 1.65 -4.22 -10.07
CA ILE A 174 2.73 -3.24 -10.19
C ILE A 174 3.06 -2.70 -8.80
N ASP A 175 4.31 -2.89 -8.39
CA ASP A 175 4.85 -2.17 -7.25
C ASP A 175 5.13 -0.72 -7.68
N VAL A 176 4.37 0.21 -7.11
CA VAL A 176 4.43 1.62 -7.54
C VAL A 176 5.69 2.35 -7.10
N PHE A 177 6.44 1.81 -6.14
CA PHE A 177 7.65 2.44 -5.61
C PHE A 177 8.91 1.95 -6.32
N THR A 178 8.95 0.68 -6.71
CA THR A 178 10.08 0.09 -7.45
C THR A 178 9.85 0.09 -8.96
N GLY A 179 8.60 0.04 -9.39
CA GLY A 179 8.22 -0.14 -10.78
C GLY A 179 8.23 -1.59 -11.24
N ASP A 180 8.47 -2.54 -10.31
CA ASP A 180 8.45 -3.97 -10.60
C ASP A 180 7.05 -4.41 -11.01
N LYS A 181 6.99 -5.39 -11.93
CA LYS A 181 5.74 -5.85 -12.53
C LYS A 181 5.67 -7.35 -12.59
N VAL A 182 4.49 -7.86 -12.28
CA VAL A 182 4.12 -9.26 -12.46
C VAL A 182 2.91 -9.30 -13.38
N SER A 183 2.97 -10.12 -14.43
CA SER A 183 1.84 -10.39 -15.33
C SER A 183 1.31 -11.78 -15.06
N THR A 184 0.00 -11.93 -15.09
CA THR A 184 -0.66 -13.24 -14.90
C THR A 184 -0.84 -13.95 -16.24
N PRO A 185 -1.17 -15.25 -16.23
CA PRO A 185 -1.79 -15.89 -17.36
C PRO A 185 -3.09 -15.19 -17.76
N ARG A 186 -3.53 -15.41 -19.01
CA ARG A 186 -4.81 -14.88 -19.48
C ARG A 186 -5.96 -15.41 -18.61
N LEU A 187 -6.92 -14.52 -18.31
CA LEU A 187 -8.15 -14.93 -17.65
C LEU A 187 -8.89 -15.96 -18.52
N PRO A 188 -9.56 -16.92 -17.89
CA PRO A 188 -10.40 -17.87 -18.62
C PRO A 188 -11.45 -17.16 -19.47
N SER A 189 -11.66 -17.62 -20.70
CA SER A 189 -12.60 -16.97 -21.65
C SER A 189 -14.05 -16.89 -21.14
N ARG A 190 -14.43 -17.82 -20.27
CA ARG A 190 -15.75 -17.79 -19.60
C ARG A 190 -15.90 -16.66 -18.59
N ALA A 191 -14.77 -16.13 -18.11
CA ALA A 191 -14.72 -15.03 -17.14
C ALA A 191 -14.58 -13.66 -17.81
N GLU A 192 -14.52 -13.62 -19.16
CA GLU A 192 -14.54 -12.35 -19.90
C GLU A 192 -15.87 -11.66 -19.64
N CYS A 193 -15.82 -10.57 -18.88
CA CYS A 193 -16.98 -9.79 -18.44
C CYS A 193 -16.73 -8.30 -18.67
N SER A 194 -17.73 -7.51 -18.36
CA SER A 194 -17.57 -6.06 -18.33
C SER A 194 -16.45 -5.67 -17.33
N GLU A 195 -15.48 -4.90 -17.79
CA GLU A 195 -14.34 -4.41 -16.98
C GLU A 195 -14.78 -3.63 -15.74
N ILE A 196 -16.02 -3.16 -15.71
CA ILE A 196 -16.60 -2.36 -14.63
C ILE A 196 -16.71 -3.18 -13.34
N HIS A 197 -17.00 -4.47 -13.45
CA HIS A 197 -17.26 -5.36 -12.30
C HIS A 197 -16.05 -6.14 -11.82
N LEU A 198 -14.87 -5.92 -12.42
CA LEU A 198 -13.65 -6.58 -11.96
C LEU A 198 -13.15 -5.97 -10.65
N THR A 199 -12.90 -6.80 -9.66
CA THR A 199 -12.27 -6.40 -8.40
C THR A 199 -11.19 -7.42 -8.04
N GLY A 200 -9.97 -6.93 -7.69
CA GLY A 200 -8.82 -7.80 -7.42
C GLY A 200 -8.14 -7.49 -6.09
N ILE A 201 -7.60 -8.53 -5.46
CA ILE A 201 -6.79 -8.42 -4.22
C ILE A 201 -5.71 -9.49 -4.20
N LEU A 202 -4.54 -9.16 -3.63
CA LEU A 202 -3.55 -10.15 -3.22
C LEU A 202 -3.91 -10.70 -1.83
N THR A 203 -3.62 -11.97 -1.59
CA THR A 203 -3.83 -12.61 -0.27
C THR A 203 -2.62 -12.50 0.65
N ALA A 204 -1.45 -12.21 0.09
CA ALA A 204 -0.19 -12.02 0.81
C ALA A 204 0.75 -11.13 -0.02
N PRO A 205 1.85 -10.60 0.54
CA PRO A 205 2.88 -9.90 -0.21
C PRO A 205 3.42 -10.75 -1.38
N LEU A 206 3.76 -10.13 -2.51
CA LEU A 206 4.22 -10.83 -3.72
C LEU A 206 5.43 -11.74 -3.49
N ALA A 207 6.30 -11.39 -2.57
CA ALA A 207 7.48 -12.19 -2.22
C ALA A 207 7.14 -13.43 -1.38
N SER A 208 5.92 -13.53 -0.86
CA SER A 208 5.49 -14.68 -0.07
C SER A 208 5.19 -15.89 -0.94
N SER A 209 5.64 -17.07 -0.52
CA SER A 209 5.41 -18.34 -1.24
C SER A 209 3.92 -18.74 -1.33
N ASN A 210 3.09 -18.19 -0.45
CA ASN A 210 1.64 -18.42 -0.43
C ASN A 210 0.83 -17.26 -1.06
N ALA A 211 1.50 -16.32 -1.73
CA ALA A 211 0.83 -15.22 -2.39
C ALA A 211 -0.09 -15.72 -3.49
N ARG A 212 -1.32 -15.22 -3.48
CA ARG A 212 -2.34 -15.52 -4.48
C ARG A 212 -2.99 -14.22 -4.94
N LEU A 213 -3.40 -14.18 -6.18
CA LEU A 213 -4.25 -13.12 -6.73
C LEU A 213 -5.68 -13.64 -6.83
N LEU A 214 -6.59 -12.99 -6.13
CA LEU A 214 -8.02 -13.20 -6.28
C LEU A 214 -8.59 -12.12 -7.20
N VAL A 215 -9.38 -12.53 -8.18
CA VAL A 215 -10.09 -11.62 -9.08
C VAL A 215 -11.56 -12.02 -9.14
N SER A 216 -12.44 -11.12 -8.72
CA SER A 216 -13.88 -11.31 -8.89
C SER A 216 -14.33 -10.74 -10.23
N THR A 217 -15.16 -11.50 -10.90
CA THR A 217 -15.92 -11.12 -12.08
C THR A 217 -17.42 -11.12 -11.75
N GLU A 218 -18.29 -10.92 -12.72
CA GLU A 218 -19.74 -11.00 -12.52
C GLU A 218 -20.24 -12.42 -12.13
N SER A 219 -19.51 -13.45 -12.54
CA SER A 219 -19.97 -14.84 -12.42
C SER A 219 -18.98 -15.76 -11.71
N PHE A 220 -17.73 -15.32 -11.58
CA PHE A 220 -16.67 -16.17 -11.04
C PHE A 220 -15.78 -15.40 -10.07
N LEU A 221 -15.31 -16.10 -9.05
CA LEU A 221 -14.12 -15.74 -8.31
C LEU A 221 -12.96 -16.58 -8.84
N LEU A 222 -11.99 -15.92 -9.41
CA LEU A 222 -10.78 -16.51 -9.95
C LEU A 222 -9.67 -16.43 -8.89
N ASP A 223 -8.91 -17.51 -8.74
CA ASP A 223 -7.84 -17.62 -7.78
C ASP A 223 -6.57 -18.14 -8.47
N LEU A 224 -5.51 -17.35 -8.42
CA LEU A 224 -4.22 -17.66 -9.02
C LEU A 224 -3.11 -17.63 -7.97
N PRO A 225 -2.46 -18.77 -7.66
CA PRO A 225 -1.18 -18.73 -6.96
C PRO A 225 -0.15 -17.96 -7.80
N ILE A 226 0.55 -16.99 -7.17
CA ILE A 226 1.55 -16.22 -7.91
C ILE A 226 2.66 -17.14 -8.43
N GLY A 227 2.97 -17.02 -9.72
CA GLY A 227 3.90 -17.93 -10.42
C GLY A 227 3.26 -19.18 -11.04
N SER A 228 1.97 -19.39 -10.85
CA SER A 228 1.22 -20.47 -11.53
C SER A 228 0.77 -20.02 -12.93
N ASP A 229 0.62 -20.98 -13.82
CA ASP A 229 0.14 -20.77 -15.20
C ASP A 229 -1.38 -20.98 -15.37
N SER A 230 -2.08 -21.35 -14.28
CA SER A 230 -3.51 -21.68 -14.35
C SER A 230 -4.32 -21.08 -13.22
N TRP A 231 -5.51 -20.60 -13.57
CA TRP A 231 -6.51 -20.09 -12.65
C TRP A 231 -7.39 -21.22 -12.10
N SER A 232 -7.70 -21.16 -10.82
CA SER A 232 -8.81 -21.90 -10.22
C SER A 232 -10.06 -21.03 -10.27
N GLU A 233 -11.23 -21.63 -10.52
CA GLU A 233 -12.49 -20.92 -10.69
C GLU A 233 -13.51 -21.39 -9.64
N LEU A 234 -14.11 -20.43 -8.92
CA LEU A 234 -15.30 -20.64 -8.09
C LEU A 234 -16.47 -19.91 -8.74
N GLN A 235 -17.49 -20.63 -9.14
CA GLN A 235 -18.70 -20.03 -9.67
C GLN A 235 -19.45 -19.27 -8.57
N LEU A 236 -19.75 -18.01 -8.81
CA LEU A 236 -20.52 -17.19 -7.90
C LEU A 236 -22.03 -17.38 -8.13
N PRO A 237 -22.86 -17.22 -7.10
CA PRO A 237 -24.32 -17.23 -7.28
C PRO A 237 -24.77 -16.16 -8.28
N SER A 238 -25.86 -16.40 -8.98
CA SER A 238 -26.42 -15.45 -9.96
C SER A 238 -26.60 -14.07 -9.36
N GLN A 239 -26.17 -13.03 -10.05
CA GLN A 239 -26.22 -11.62 -9.62
C GLN A 239 -25.37 -11.29 -8.38
N PHE A 240 -24.38 -12.13 -8.07
CA PHE A 240 -23.47 -11.92 -6.96
C PHE A 240 -22.17 -11.30 -7.46
N VAL A 241 -22.02 -9.97 -7.32
CA VAL A 241 -20.79 -9.24 -7.66
C VAL A 241 -20.08 -8.87 -6.38
N ILE A 242 -18.81 -9.24 -6.25
CA ILE A 242 -17.98 -8.85 -5.12
C ILE A 242 -17.43 -7.44 -5.39
N ASP A 243 -17.82 -6.47 -4.56
CA ASP A 243 -17.34 -5.10 -4.67
C ASP A 243 -16.08 -4.85 -3.84
N HIS A 244 -15.97 -5.53 -2.70
CA HIS A 244 -14.88 -5.30 -1.75
C HIS A 244 -14.36 -6.60 -1.16
N PHE A 245 -13.04 -6.63 -1.00
CA PHE A 245 -12.32 -7.63 -0.23
C PHE A 245 -11.60 -6.95 0.93
N VAL A 246 -11.61 -7.57 2.09
CA VAL A 246 -10.76 -7.21 3.22
C VAL A 246 -10.26 -8.48 3.92
N GLU A 247 -9.05 -8.42 4.46
CA GLU A 247 -8.54 -9.43 5.37
C GLU A 247 -8.83 -8.96 6.79
N PHE A 248 -9.54 -9.77 7.56
CA PHE A 248 -9.89 -9.49 8.95
C PHE A 248 -9.81 -10.77 9.78
N ASP A 249 -9.02 -10.73 10.86
CA ASP A 249 -8.79 -11.85 11.77
C ASP A 249 -8.38 -13.15 11.06
N GLY A 250 -7.46 -13.03 10.10
CA GLY A 250 -6.95 -14.16 9.30
C GLY A 250 -7.94 -14.74 8.28
N GLN A 251 -9.08 -14.09 8.08
CA GLN A 251 -10.09 -14.48 7.11
C GLN A 251 -10.30 -13.41 6.06
N PHE A 252 -10.64 -13.83 4.84
CA PHE A 252 -11.09 -12.89 3.81
C PHE A 252 -12.60 -12.68 3.94
N ILE A 253 -12.99 -11.42 4.15
CA ILE A 253 -14.40 -11.02 4.16
C ILE A 253 -14.66 -10.25 2.88
N VAL A 254 -15.72 -10.60 2.20
CA VAL A 254 -16.18 -9.94 0.98
C VAL A 254 -17.55 -9.32 1.17
N SER A 255 -17.83 -8.24 0.44
CA SER A 255 -19.17 -7.67 0.38
C SER A 255 -19.62 -7.50 -1.06
N ASN A 256 -20.92 -7.59 -1.28
CA ASN A 256 -21.54 -7.39 -2.58
C ASN A 256 -22.30 -6.06 -2.65
N SER A 257 -22.73 -5.69 -3.85
CA SER A 257 -23.51 -4.46 -4.15
C SER A 257 -24.83 -4.35 -3.38
N TYR A 258 -25.32 -5.46 -2.84
CA TYR A 258 -26.55 -5.49 -2.04
C TYR A 258 -26.31 -5.30 -0.54
N GLY A 259 -25.04 -5.06 -0.12
CA GLY A 259 -24.67 -4.86 1.27
C GLY A 259 -24.66 -6.14 2.12
N ARG A 260 -24.59 -7.31 1.49
CA ARG A 260 -24.37 -8.57 2.16
C ARG A 260 -22.88 -8.84 2.29
N SER A 261 -22.46 -9.42 3.41
CA SER A 261 -21.07 -9.80 3.69
C SER A 261 -20.94 -11.31 3.78
N TYR A 262 -19.81 -11.82 3.32
CA TYR A 262 -19.53 -13.27 3.31
C TYR A 262 -18.09 -13.49 3.78
N SER A 263 -17.87 -14.59 4.50
CA SER A 263 -16.55 -15.15 4.73
C SER A 263 -16.15 -15.97 3.50
N LEU A 264 -14.96 -15.72 2.99
CA LEU A 264 -14.40 -16.43 1.84
C LEU A 264 -13.40 -17.47 2.33
N GLN A 265 -13.65 -18.71 2.02
CA GLN A 265 -12.70 -19.81 2.21
C GLN A 265 -11.87 -19.96 0.94
N LEU A 266 -10.53 -19.97 1.08
CA LEU A 266 -9.59 -20.19 -0.01
C LEU A 266 -9.29 -21.67 -0.17
N ALA A 267 -8.54 -22.01 -1.24
CA ALA A 267 -8.11 -23.39 -1.52
C ALA A 267 -7.67 -24.16 -0.25
N PRO A 268 -7.88 -25.50 -0.16
CA PRO A 268 -8.35 -26.37 -1.25
C PRO A 268 -9.86 -26.40 -1.44
N GLN A 269 -10.65 -25.91 -0.50
CA GLN A 269 -12.10 -25.89 -0.58
C GLN A 269 -12.60 -24.46 -0.70
N HIS A 270 -12.69 -23.97 -1.93
CA HIS A 270 -13.28 -22.65 -2.17
C HIS A 270 -14.74 -22.60 -1.74
N GLY A 271 -15.13 -21.58 -1.00
CA GLY A 271 -16.51 -21.42 -0.54
C GLY A 271 -16.82 -20.01 -0.06
N LEU A 272 -18.09 -19.66 -0.17
CA LEU A 272 -18.64 -18.41 0.39
C LEU A 272 -19.69 -18.77 1.45
N GLN A 273 -19.47 -18.27 2.66
CA GLN A 273 -20.42 -18.43 3.75
C GLN A 273 -21.00 -17.06 4.10
N GLU A 274 -22.34 -16.90 3.97
CA GLU A 274 -22.99 -15.63 4.29
C GLU A 274 -22.88 -15.33 5.79
N ILE A 275 -22.43 -14.12 6.11
CA ILE A 275 -22.46 -13.56 7.45
C ILE A 275 -23.85 -12.94 7.63
N LYS A 276 -24.76 -13.71 8.21
CA LYS A 276 -26.13 -13.25 8.50
C LYS A 276 -26.08 -12.04 9.42
N THR A 277 -26.71 -10.95 9.04
CA THR A 277 -26.72 -9.72 9.85
C THR A 277 -28.13 -9.32 10.24
N LYS A 278 -28.31 -8.79 11.46
CA LYS A 278 -29.59 -8.21 11.88
C LYS A 278 -29.87 -6.96 11.02
N PRO A 279 -31.07 -6.84 10.44
CA PRO A 279 -31.42 -5.65 9.67
C PRO A 279 -31.49 -4.42 10.58
N VAL A 280 -30.86 -3.32 10.14
CA VAL A 280 -30.98 -2.03 10.81
C VAL A 280 -32.04 -1.22 10.07
N GLY A 281 -33.16 -0.92 10.71
CA GLY A 281 -34.26 -0.19 10.06
C GLY A 281 -34.89 -0.90 8.85
N GLY A 282 -34.81 -2.25 8.79
CA GLY A 282 -35.46 -3.06 7.74
C GLY A 282 -34.77 -3.06 6.37
N ARG A 283 -33.64 -2.39 6.21
CA ARG A 283 -32.90 -2.33 4.94
C ARG A 283 -31.46 -2.83 5.08
N PRO A 284 -30.91 -3.52 4.06
CA PRO A 284 -29.50 -3.83 4.02
C PRO A 284 -28.69 -2.53 3.95
N VAL A 285 -27.62 -2.45 4.72
CA VAL A 285 -26.69 -1.30 4.66
C VAL A 285 -25.63 -1.60 3.62
N VAL A 286 -25.78 -1.01 2.46
CA VAL A 286 -24.75 -1.03 1.41
C VAL A 286 -23.60 -0.13 1.83
N GLY A 287 -22.37 -0.64 1.80
CA GLY A 287 -21.22 0.15 2.20
C GLY A 287 -19.90 -0.57 1.94
N ARG A 288 -18.82 0.19 2.06
CA ARG A 288 -17.46 -0.29 1.89
C ARG A 288 -16.96 -0.93 3.18
N LEU A 289 -16.36 -2.11 3.08
CA LEU A 289 -15.67 -2.74 4.20
C LEU A 289 -14.37 -2.00 4.50
N VAL A 290 -14.08 -1.82 5.79
CA VAL A 290 -12.88 -1.14 6.29
C VAL A 290 -12.38 -1.86 7.52
N VAL A 291 -11.12 -2.26 7.53
CA VAL A 291 -10.48 -2.83 8.72
C VAL A 291 -9.79 -1.73 9.52
N CYS A 292 -10.13 -1.62 10.79
CA CYS A 292 -9.54 -0.66 11.71
C CYS A 292 -9.06 -1.36 12.99
N GLY A 293 -7.82 -1.85 12.97
CA GLY A 293 -7.28 -2.66 14.04
C GLY A 293 -8.05 -3.97 14.20
N ASP A 294 -8.69 -4.14 15.35
CA ASP A 294 -9.53 -5.27 15.72
C ASP A 294 -11.01 -5.08 15.35
N MET A 295 -11.34 -4.06 14.60
CA MET A 295 -12.72 -3.77 14.19
C MET A 295 -12.90 -3.97 12.68
N LEU A 296 -13.92 -4.70 12.29
CA LEU A 296 -14.43 -4.71 10.93
C LEU A 296 -15.56 -3.68 10.84
N LEU A 297 -15.37 -2.67 10.01
CA LEU A 297 -16.29 -1.56 9.84
C LEU A 297 -16.97 -1.60 8.47
N ILE A 298 -18.20 -1.11 8.41
CA ILE A 298 -18.94 -0.83 7.18
C ILE A 298 -19.10 0.68 7.08
N LEU A 299 -18.50 1.28 6.05
CA LEU A 299 -18.69 2.68 5.72
C LEU A 299 -19.87 2.84 4.77
N SER A 300 -20.96 3.43 5.24
CA SER A 300 -22.18 3.67 4.47
C SER A 300 -22.65 5.11 4.64
N PHE A 301 -22.83 5.83 3.53
CA PHE A 301 -23.30 7.24 3.50
C PHE A 301 -22.57 8.14 4.52
N GLY A 302 -21.25 7.99 4.65
CA GLY A 302 -20.44 8.77 5.57
C GLY A 302 -20.54 8.35 7.04
N ARG A 303 -21.22 7.25 7.37
CA ARG A 303 -21.32 6.70 8.72
C ARG A 303 -20.56 5.39 8.81
N PHE A 304 -19.94 5.15 9.96
CA PHE A 304 -19.25 3.90 10.24
C PHE A 304 -20.08 3.05 11.18
N HIS A 305 -20.23 1.78 10.81
CA HIS A 305 -20.85 0.77 11.64
C HIS A 305 -19.86 -0.37 11.85
N ARG A 306 -19.65 -0.78 13.09
CA ARG A 306 -18.89 -1.99 13.40
C ARG A 306 -19.77 -3.19 13.12
N LEU A 307 -19.24 -4.14 12.37
CA LEU A 307 -19.86 -5.47 12.22
C LEU A 307 -19.34 -6.34 13.34
N ASP A 308 -20.20 -6.60 14.32
CA ASP A 308 -19.92 -7.49 15.44
C ASP A 308 -20.34 -8.91 15.08
N MET A 309 -19.36 -9.76 14.83
CA MET A 309 -19.53 -11.16 14.45
C MET A 309 -19.49 -12.11 15.65
N SER A 310 -19.43 -11.61 16.88
CA SER A 310 -19.46 -12.43 18.10
C SER A 310 -20.83 -13.06 18.35
N THR A 311 -21.87 -12.58 17.68
CA THR A 311 -23.24 -13.09 17.76
C THR A 311 -23.72 -13.60 16.41
N GLU A 312 -24.61 -14.61 16.42
CA GLU A 312 -25.29 -15.07 15.20
C GLU A 312 -26.81 -14.86 15.36
N PRO A 313 -27.42 -14.03 14.50
CA PRO A 313 -26.85 -13.21 13.44
C PRO A 313 -25.99 -12.06 13.98
N ALA A 314 -24.96 -11.68 13.19
CA ALA A 314 -24.06 -10.57 13.50
C ALA A 314 -24.83 -9.25 13.64
N THR A 315 -24.33 -8.39 14.52
CA THR A 315 -24.97 -7.08 14.78
C THR A 315 -24.16 -5.93 14.18
N ARG A 316 -24.86 -4.86 13.84
CA ARG A 316 -24.24 -3.62 13.36
C ARG A 316 -24.41 -2.55 14.42
N VAL A 317 -23.29 -2.04 14.90
CA VAL A 317 -23.25 -1.01 15.94
C VAL A 317 -22.64 0.26 15.34
N ALA A 318 -23.32 1.39 15.50
CA ALA A 318 -22.78 2.68 15.06
C ALA A 318 -21.49 2.98 15.82
N VAL A 319 -20.48 3.47 15.11
CA VAL A 319 -19.16 3.81 15.65
C VAL A 319 -19.00 5.31 15.66
N GLU A 320 -18.83 5.88 16.84
CA GLU A 320 -18.58 7.31 17.05
C GLU A 320 -17.11 7.61 17.32
N LYS A 321 -16.34 6.60 17.74
CA LYS A 321 -14.92 6.70 18.07
C LYS A 321 -14.14 5.50 17.55
N LEU A 322 -12.92 5.74 17.10
CA LEU A 322 -11.96 4.71 16.70
C LEU A 322 -10.91 4.42 17.78
N GLY A 323 -10.99 5.14 18.90
CA GLY A 323 -9.94 5.15 19.91
C GLY A 323 -8.71 5.93 19.43
N GLU A 324 -7.53 5.44 19.71
CA GLU A 324 -6.26 6.05 19.29
C GLU A 324 -5.90 5.76 17.83
N ARG A 325 -6.89 5.81 16.91
CA ARG A 325 -6.69 5.43 15.51
C ARG A 325 -7.21 6.49 14.55
N ALA A 326 -6.61 6.52 13.38
CA ALA A 326 -7.08 7.26 12.21
C ALA A 326 -7.34 6.29 11.05
N LEU A 327 -8.30 6.63 10.19
CA LEU A 327 -8.63 5.90 8.97
C LEU A 327 -8.19 6.67 7.73
N PHE A 328 -7.78 5.95 6.70
CA PHE A 328 -7.36 6.50 5.41
C PHE A 328 -8.18 5.86 4.30
N ILE A 329 -9.03 6.66 3.68
CA ILE A 329 -10.00 6.22 2.66
C ILE A 329 -9.59 6.85 1.33
N GLY A 330 -9.26 6.02 0.34
CA GLY A 330 -8.97 6.49 -1.02
C GLY A 330 -10.23 7.00 -1.73
N ALA A 331 -10.05 7.94 -2.66
CA ALA A 331 -11.11 8.33 -3.61
C ALA A 331 -11.39 7.19 -4.59
N GLU A 332 -10.41 6.32 -4.81
CA GLU A 332 -10.56 5.10 -5.58
C GLU A 332 -11.27 4.03 -4.75
N VAL A 333 -12.46 3.61 -5.20
CA VAL A 333 -13.34 2.70 -4.44
C VAL A 333 -12.73 1.32 -4.27
N LYS A 334 -12.05 0.82 -5.32
CA LYS A 334 -11.41 -0.51 -5.32
C LYS A 334 -10.07 -0.55 -4.57
N SER A 335 -9.58 0.60 -4.04
CA SER A 335 -8.35 0.61 -3.24
C SER A 335 -8.61 0.13 -1.82
N THR A 336 -7.64 -0.55 -1.20
CA THR A 336 -7.74 -0.98 0.20
C THR A 336 -7.70 0.22 1.15
N PRO A 337 -8.68 0.38 2.06
CA PRO A 337 -8.58 1.36 3.14
C PRO A 337 -7.52 0.94 4.16
N HIS A 338 -6.91 1.93 4.81
CA HIS A 338 -5.88 1.71 5.82
C HIS A 338 -6.24 2.36 7.14
N SER A 339 -5.62 1.87 8.24
CA SER A 339 -5.67 2.51 9.54
C SER A 339 -4.28 2.63 10.14
N CYS A 340 -4.04 3.68 10.93
CA CYS A 340 -2.84 3.79 11.76
C CYS A 340 -3.21 4.06 13.21
N MET A 341 -2.29 3.69 14.12
CA MET A 341 -2.40 3.94 15.55
C MET A 341 -1.67 5.24 15.92
N SER A 342 -2.12 5.86 17.01
CA SER A 342 -1.46 7.02 17.62
C SER A 342 -1.07 8.11 16.60
N PRO A 343 -2.06 8.61 15.81
CA PRO A 343 -1.79 9.56 14.74
C PRO A 343 -1.13 10.85 15.21
N GLU A 344 -1.23 11.17 16.49
CA GLU A 344 -0.58 12.32 17.13
C GLU A 344 0.95 12.26 17.00
N LEU A 345 1.55 11.07 16.89
CA LEU A 345 3.00 10.90 16.75
C LEU A 345 3.56 11.54 15.46
N TRP A 346 2.73 11.66 14.43
CA TRP A 346 3.10 12.31 13.17
C TRP A 346 2.32 13.60 12.92
N GLY A 347 1.63 14.14 13.94
CA GLY A 347 0.86 15.39 13.84
C GLY A 347 -0.55 15.21 13.30
N GLY A 348 -1.04 13.98 13.20
CA GLY A 348 -2.41 13.63 12.84
C GLY A 348 -3.39 13.78 14.01
N ARG A 349 -4.60 13.25 13.82
CA ARG A 349 -5.67 13.28 14.83
C ARG A 349 -6.35 11.91 14.92
N SER A 350 -6.61 11.48 16.14
CA SER A 350 -7.45 10.33 16.44
C SER A 350 -8.93 10.57 16.11
N ASP A 351 -9.68 9.50 15.93
CA ASP A 351 -11.12 9.52 15.63
C ASP A 351 -11.49 10.27 14.33
N ILE A 352 -10.56 10.34 13.39
CA ILE A 352 -10.70 11.03 12.12
C ILE A 352 -10.49 10.05 10.95
N ALA A 353 -11.31 10.20 9.91
CA ALA A 353 -11.07 9.60 8.60
C ALA A 353 -10.48 10.63 7.63
N TYR A 354 -9.35 10.28 7.03
CA TYR A 354 -8.63 11.05 6.01
C TYR A 354 -9.09 10.57 4.63
N TYR A 355 -9.93 11.36 3.96
CA TYR A 355 -10.43 11.05 2.63
C TYR A 355 -9.58 11.69 1.56
N ALA A 356 -8.99 10.91 0.69
CA ALA A 356 -8.27 11.39 -0.48
C ALA A 356 -9.22 12.05 -1.48
N ARG A 357 -8.73 13.12 -2.16
CA ARG A 357 -9.46 13.79 -3.24
C ARG A 357 -8.54 14.25 -4.37
N THR A 358 -9.12 14.46 -5.55
CA THR A 358 -8.40 14.99 -6.71
C THR A 358 -8.08 16.48 -6.59
N SER A 359 -9.02 17.27 -6.04
CA SER A 359 -8.88 18.73 -5.93
C SER A 359 -8.05 19.22 -4.74
N ARG A 360 -7.91 18.38 -3.72
CA ARG A 360 -7.10 18.64 -2.51
C ARG A 360 -6.48 17.30 -2.11
N PRO A 361 -5.34 17.29 -1.39
CA PRO A 361 -4.75 16.03 -0.96
C PRO A 361 -5.75 15.15 -0.23
N TRP A 362 -6.37 15.70 0.82
CA TRP A 362 -7.45 15.02 1.57
C TRP A 362 -8.34 16.03 2.29
N TYR A 363 -9.46 15.55 2.82
CA TYR A 363 -10.26 16.25 3.81
C TYR A 363 -10.47 15.35 5.04
N LEU A 364 -10.70 16.00 6.17
CA LEU A 364 -10.92 15.33 7.44
C LEU A 364 -12.40 15.13 7.67
N TYR A 365 -12.78 13.93 8.09
CA TYR A 365 -14.14 13.58 8.41
C TYR A 365 -14.22 13.01 9.82
N ARG A 366 -15.04 13.63 10.69
CA ARG A 366 -15.32 13.10 12.03
C ARG A 366 -16.36 12.01 11.97
N LEU A 367 -16.19 10.94 12.73
CA LEU A 367 -17.11 9.80 12.72
C LEU A 367 -18.51 10.13 13.23
N CYS A 368 -18.64 11.11 14.11
CA CYS A 368 -19.91 11.54 14.70
C CYS A 368 -20.84 12.36 13.75
N GLY A 369 -20.66 12.27 12.46
CA GLY A 369 -21.69 12.63 11.48
C GLY A 369 -21.82 14.09 11.05
N VAL A 370 -20.96 14.98 11.50
CA VAL A 370 -20.90 16.35 10.97
C VAL A 370 -19.59 16.53 10.21
N PRO A 371 -19.60 16.79 8.90
CA PRO A 371 -18.38 17.19 8.21
C PRO A 371 -17.79 18.37 8.95
N ASP A 372 -16.52 18.27 9.33
CA ASP A 372 -15.80 19.40 9.88
C ASP A 372 -15.75 20.47 8.78
N ARG A 373 -16.79 21.32 8.72
CA ARG A 373 -16.72 22.52 7.89
C ARG A 373 -15.49 23.26 8.39
N PRO A 374 -14.55 23.63 7.54
CA PRO A 374 -13.36 24.32 7.92
C PRO A 374 -13.76 25.69 8.50
N ARG A 375 -14.10 25.71 9.80
CA ARG A 375 -14.14 26.91 10.58
C ARG A 375 -12.69 27.23 11.00
N GLY A 376 -12.12 28.16 10.29
CA GLY A 376 -10.83 28.72 10.59
C GLY A 376 -9.69 27.87 10.04
N ARG A 377 -9.01 28.45 9.06
CA ARG A 377 -7.66 28.13 8.62
C ARG A 377 -7.17 26.72 9.01
N THR A 378 -7.74 25.68 8.39
CA THR A 378 -6.86 24.60 7.99
C THR A 378 -5.69 25.34 7.39
N ARG A 379 -4.48 25.23 7.98
CA ARG A 379 -3.28 25.66 7.28
C ARG A 379 -3.48 25.16 5.86
N GLN A 380 -3.80 26.07 4.95
CA GLN A 380 -3.67 25.79 3.53
C GLN A 380 -2.22 25.34 3.47
N ILE A 381 -2.06 24.01 3.42
CA ILE A 381 -0.81 23.46 2.98
C ILE A 381 -0.83 23.94 1.54
N GLU A 382 -0.28 25.12 1.33
CA GLU A 382 0.19 25.55 0.03
C GLU A 382 1.10 24.42 -0.36
N THR A 383 0.53 23.46 -1.08
CA THR A 383 1.30 22.47 -1.78
C THR A 383 2.20 23.31 -2.64
N ALA A 384 3.47 23.46 -2.19
CA ALA A 384 4.49 24.03 -3.05
C ALA A 384 4.25 23.37 -4.40
N SER A 385 3.89 24.17 -5.37
CA SER A 385 3.61 23.72 -6.72
C SER A 385 4.92 23.21 -7.32
N VAL A 386 5.29 22.01 -6.94
CA VAL A 386 6.24 21.26 -7.74
C VAL A 386 5.51 21.07 -9.06
N GLY A 387 5.99 21.79 -10.08
CA GLY A 387 5.35 21.94 -11.37
C GLY A 387 5.06 20.58 -12.01
N GLY A 388 3.91 20.03 -11.73
CA GLY A 388 3.37 18.86 -12.38
C GLY A 388 2.21 19.29 -13.26
N THR A 389 2.19 18.86 -14.49
CA THR A 389 1.04 19.05 -15.38
C THR A 389 -0.08 18.10 -14.96
N PRO A 390 -1.33 18.59 -14.77
CA PRO A 390 -2.47 17.70 -14.53
C PRO A 390 -2.66 16.77 -15.73
N VAL A 391 -2.85 15.50 -15.45
CA VAL A 391 -3.11 14.47 -16.47
C VAL A 391 -4.46 13.85 -16.19
N GLN A 392 -5.18 13.55 -17.25
CA GLN A 392 -6.41 12.78 -17.15
C GLN A 392 -6.02 11.31 -16.85
N SER A 393 -6.13 10.91 -15.60
CA SER A 393 -5.86 9.54 -15.16
C SER A 393 -7.19 8.86 -14.83
N SER A 394 -7.35 7.62 -15.24
CA SER A 394 -8.53 6.80 -14.91
C SER A 394 -8.59 6.45 -13.43
N ILE A 395 -7.44 6.34 -12.77
CA ILE A 395 -7.36 6.02 -11.35
C ILE A 395 -7.41 7.30 -10.49
N ARG A 396 -8.19 7.25 -9.44
CA ARG A 396 -8.35 8.34 -8.46
C ARG A 396 -7.28 8.26 -7.35
N PRO A 397 -7.07 9.34 -6.59
CA PRO A 397 -6.14 9.31 -5.46
C PRO A 397 -6.44 8.20 -4.46
N LEU A 398 -5.38 7.53 -4.00
CA LEU A 398 -5.48 6.41 -3.06
C LEU A 398 -4.36 6.44 -2.04
N TRP A 399 -4.59 5.74 -0.93
CA TRP A 399 -3.62 5.56 0.13
C TRP A 399 -2.92 4.22 -0.02
N LEU A 400 -1.60 4.19 0.20
CA LEU A 400 -0.82 2.97 0.05
C LEU A 400 0.39 2.97 1.00
N TYR A 401 0.72 1.82 1.55
CA TYR A 401 2.01 1.59 2.19
C TYR A 401 2.98 1.00 1.16
N PRO A 402 4.26 1.41 1.14
CA PRO A 402 5.26 0.75 0.30
C PRO A 402 5.35 -0.76 0.59
N SER A 403 5.55 -1.56 -0.46
CA SER A 403 5.62 -3.03 -0.37
C SER A 403 6.67 -3.53 0.62
N MET A 404 7.78 -2.82 0.74
CA MET A 404 8.88 -3.13 1.67
C MET A 404 8.47 -3.18 3.15
N PHE A 405 7.32 -2.62 3.52
CA PHE A 405 6.79 -2.67 4.89
C PHE A 405 5.95 -3.91 5.19
N TYR A 406 5.77 -4.79 4.21
CA TYR A 406 5.11 -6.07 4.40
C TYR A 406 6.18 -7.14 4.55
N SER A 407 6.04 -7.99 5.57
CA SER A 407 6.97 -9.09 5.81
C SER A 407 6.75 -10.20 4.81
N ASP A 408 7.83 -10.86 4.41
CA ASP A 408 7.76 -12.10 3.68
C ASP A 408 7.34 -13.19 4.68
N GLY A 409 6.08 -13.61 4.65
CA GLY A 409 5.64 -14.81 5.36
C GLY A 409 5.18 -14.64 6.81
N GLN A 410 4.49 -13.57 7.15
CA GLN A 410 3.62 -13.52 8.36
C GLN A 410 2.17 -13.34 7.96
#